data_ad82769fe152fac103a8a1199002ace7
#
_entry.id   ad82769fe152fac103a8a1199002ace7
#
_cell.length_a   1.000
_cell.length_b   1.000
_cell.length_c   1.000
_cell.angle_alpha   90.00
_cell.angle_beta   90.00
_cell.angle_gamma   90.00
#
_symmetry.space_group_name_H-M   'P 1'
#
loop_
_entity.id
_entity.type
_entity.pdbx_description
1 polymer ?
#
loop_
_entity_poly.entity_id
_entity_poly.type
_entity_poly.pdbx_seq_one_letter_code
_entity_poly.pdbx_strand_id
1 'polypeptide(L)' 'MSEAIKCTVKWYNAKKGFGFLNRDDSDEKDIFCHASSLREAGIRFLNEGQKLTCTLEESEKGPSAINLKLID' A
#
# COMPACT_ATOMS: atom_id res chain seq x y z
N MET A 1 -6.00 -13.65 -11.82
CA MET A 1 -5.10 -12.59 -12.26
C MET A 1 -5.19 -11.39 -11.37
N SER A 2 -4.08 -10.92 -10.91
CA SER A 2 -4.06 -9.76 -10.04
C SER A 2 -4.04 -8.49 -10.87
N GLU A 3 -4.82 -7.51 -10.46
CA GLU A 3 -4.86 -6.22 -11.11
C GLU A 3 -4.20 -5.19 -10.23
N ALA A 4 -3.38 -4.34 -10.83
CA ALA A 4 -2.79 -3.24 -10.11
C ALA A 4 -3.82 -2.13 -9.97
N ILE A 5 -4.02 -1.66 -8.74
CA ILE A 5 -4.93 -0.56 -8.47
C ILE A 5 -4.13 0.66 -8.02
N LYS A 6 -4.65 1.82 -8.33
CA LYS A 6 -4.02 3.07 -7.91
C LYS A 6 -4.40 3.39 -6.49
N CYS A 7 -3.41 3.72 -5.70
CA CYS A 7 -3.61 4.03 -4.29
C CYS A 7 -2.84 5.29 -3.91
N THR A 8 -3.27 5.91 -2.83
CA THR A 8 -2.58 7.06 -2.25
C THR A 8 -2.21 6.70 -0.83
N VAL A 9 -0.97 7.00 -0.45
CA VAL A 9 -0.52 6.73 0.92
C VAL A 9 -1.26 7.64 1.88
N LYS A 10 -1.98 7.03 2.82
CA LYS A 10 -2.66 7.77 3.87
C LYS A 10 -1.65 8.17 4.95
N TRP A 11 -0.89 7.19 5.42
CA TRP A 11 0.23 7.43 6.32
C TRP A 11 1.09 6.16 6.39
N TYR A 12 2.32 6.34 6.78
CA TYR A 12 3.25 5.22 6.93
C TYR A 12 4.18 5.51 8.11
N ASN A 13 4.39 4.52 8.96
CA ASN A 13 5.27 4.65 10.12
C ASN A 13 6.40 3.64 10.01
N ALA A 14 7.59 4.12 9.66
CA ALA A 14 8.74 3.26 9.46
C ALA A 14 9.18 2.58 10.75
N LYS A 15 8.99 3.22 11.88
CA LYS A 15 9.37 2.63 13.17
C LYS A 15 8.50 1.43 13.50
N LYS A 16 7.22 1.51 13.20
CA LYS A 16 6.29 0.42 13.43
C LYS A 16 6.32 -0.60 12.30
N GLY A 17 6.80 -0.19 11.14
CA GLY A 17 6.93 -1.08 10.00
C GLY A 17 5.64 -1.33 9.25
N PHE A 18 4.70 -0.40 9.27
CA PHE A 18 3.47 -0.53 8.50
C PHE A 18 2.83 0.82 8.27
N GLY A 19 1.87 0.84 7.36
CA GLY A 19 1.10 2.02 7.07
C GLY A 19 -0.21 1.64 6.40
N PHE A 20 -0.94 2.64 5.95
CA PHE A 20 -2.22 2.43 5.30
C PHE A 20 -2.32 3.25 4.04
N LEU A 21 -3.01 2.68 3.06
CA LEU A 21 -3.23 3.31 1.76
C LEU A 21 -4.72 3.44 1.52
N ASN A 22 -5.08 4.41 0.69
CA ASN A 22 -6.47 4.56 0.23
C ASN A 22 -6.51 4.30 -1.25
N ARG A 23 -7.56 3.60 -1.71
CA ARG A 23 -7.76 3.41 -3.13
C ARG A 23 -8.24 4.74 -3.74
N ASP A 24 -7.72 5.06 -4.91
CA ASP A 24 -8.14 6.28 -5.59
C ASP A 24 -9.56 6.20 -6.11
N ASP A 25 -10.01 5.00 -6.40
CA ASP A 25 -11.36 4.80 -6.95
C ASP A 25 -12.43 4.48 -5.91
N SER A 26 -12.04 4.44 -4.64
CA SER A 26 -12.98 4.10 -3.58
C SER A 26 -12.42 4.55 -2.23
N ASP A 27 -13.31 5.04 -1.37
CA ASP A 27 -12.93 5.45 -0.02
C ASP A 27 -13.40 4.45 1.04
N GLU A 28 -13.69 3.24 0.62
CA GLU A 28 -14.32 2.28 1.53
C GLU A 28 -13.47 1.87 2.72
N LYS A 29 -12.26 1.42 2.48
CA LYS A 29 -11.44 0.92 3.58
C LYS A 29 -9.98 1.23 3.35
N ASP A 30 -9.27 1.40 4.46
CA ASP A 30 -7.83 1.54 4.41
C ASP A 30 -7.22 0.20 4.02
N ILE A 31 -6.17 0.26 3.21
CA ILE A 31 -5.45 -0.92 2.77
C ILE A 31 -4.18 -1.02 3.61
N PHE A 32 -4.01 -2.13 4.30
CA PHE A 32 -2.83 -2.34 5.13
C PHE A 32 -1.59 -2.53 4.25
N CYS A 33 -0.50 -1.87 4.63
CA CYS A 33 0.76 -1.98 3.90
C CYS A 33 1.88 -2.24 4.89
N HIS A 34 2.46 -3.43 4.83
CA HIS A 34 3.54 -3.80 5.72
C HIS A 34 4.90 -3.48 5.11
N ALA A 35 5.89 -3.23 5.97
CA ALA A 35 7.24 -2.92 5.50
C ALA A 35 7.84 -4.01 4.62
N SER A 36 7.45 -5.25 4.84
CA SER A 36 7.96 -6.35 4.01
C SER A 36 7.52 -6.20 2.56
N SER A 37 6.31 -5.68 2.33
CA SER A 37 5.84 -5.43 0.97
C SER A 37 6.65 -4.34 0.30
N LEU A 38 7.03 -3.31 1.07
CA LEU A 38 7.88 -2.24 0.55
C LEU A 38 9.25 -2.79 0.17
N ARG A 39 9.79 -3.63 1.04
CA ARG A 39 11.12 -4.21 0.81
C ARG A 39 11.14 -5.06 -0.44
N GLU A 40 10.11 -5.87 -0.64
CA GLU A 40 9.99 -6.70 -1.84
C GLU A 40 9.91 -5.86 -3.10
N ALA A 41 9.32 -4.67 -3.00
CA ALA A 41 9.19 -3.76 -4.13
C ALA A 41 10.40 -2.85 -4.31
N GLY A 42 11.36 -2.93 -3.40
CA GLY A 42 12.54 -2.07 -3.44
C GLY A 42 12.28 -0.66 -2.96
N ILE A 43 11.23 -0.48 -2.19
CA ILE A 43 10.84 0.81 -1.66
C ILE A 43 11.30 0.91 -0.20
N ARG A 44 11.93 2.00 0.15
CA ARG A 44 12.44 2.18 1.52
C ARG A 44 11.39 2.70 2.48
N PHE A 45 10.59 3.63 2.03
CA PHE A 45 9.52 4.19 2.85
C PHE A 45 8.52 4.90 1.93
N LEU A 46 7.38 5.27 2.50
CA LEU A 46 6.34 5.97 1.77
C LEU A 46 6.07 7.31 2.43
N ASN A 47 5.78 8.31 1.60
CA ASN A 47 5.39 9.64 2.08
C ASN A 47 3.88 9.78 2.00
N GLU A 48 3.31 10.56 2.91
CA GLU A 48 1.89 10.85 2.85
C GLU A 48 1.53 11.49 1.51
N GLY A 49 0.45 11.03 0.93
CA GLY A 49 -0.02 11.55 -0.34
C GLY A 49 0.69 10.99 -1.56
N GLN A 50 1.66 10.11 -1.35
CA GLN A 50 2.39 9.52 -2.46
C GLN A 50 1.49 8.56 -3.25
N LYS A 51 1.61 8.59 -4.56
CA LYS A 51 0.81 7.73 -5.44
C LYS A 51 1.58 6.47 -5.80
N LEU A 52 0.87 5.36 -5.83
CA LEU A 52 1.46 4.09 -6.19
C LEU A 52 0.38 3.13 -6.68
N THR A 53 0.80 2.03 -7.27
CA THR A 53 -0.11 0.95 -7.60
C THR A 53 0.23 -0.25 -6.72
N CYS A 54 -0.76 -1.06 -6.46
CA CYS A 54 -0.57 -2.27 -5.68
C CYS A 54 -1.61 -3.30 -6.08
N THR A 55 -1.40 -4.52 -5.61
CA THR A 55 -2.37 -5.60 -5.75
C THR A 55 -2.95 -5.86 -4.36
N LEU A 56 -4.24 -6.04 -4.29
CA LEU A 56 -4.88 -6.34 -3.01
C LEU A 56 -4.86 -7.83 -2.73
N GLU A 57 -4.54 -8.17 -1.50
CA GLU A 57 -4.58 -9.54 -1.03
C GLU A 57 -5.38 -9.61 0.26
N GLU A 58 -6.28 -10.57 0.34
CA GLU A 58 -7.05 -10.76 1.56
C GLU A 58 -6.16 -11.31 2.67
N SER A 59 -6.29 -10.73 3.85
CA SER A 59 -5.53 -11.18 5.02
C SER A 59 -6.42 -11.09 6.25
N GLU A 60 -5.91 -11.60 7.37
CA GLU A 60 -6.65 -11.56 8.62
C GLU A 60 -7.02 -10.15 9.05
N LYS A 61 -6.20 -9.19 8.66
CA LYS A 61 -6.43 -7.78 9.02
C LYS A 61 -7.26 -7.03 7.98
N GLY A 62 -7.72 -7.74 6.93
CA GLY A 62 -8.45 -7.13 5.83
C GLY A 62 -7.58 -7.05 4.59
N PRO A 63 -7.92 -6.16 3.65
CA PRO A 63 -7.13 -6.07 2.42
C PRO A 63 -5.71 -5.54 2.71
N SER A 64 -4.74 -6.22 2.15
CA SER A 64 -3.33 -5.85 2.25
C SER A 64 -2.77 -5.51 0.88
N ALA A 65 -1.83 -4.57 0.85
CA ALA A 65 -1.17 -4.20 -0.40
C ALA A 65 0.06 -5.06 -0.63
N ILE A 66 0.15 -5.64 -1.81
CA ILE A 66 1.33 -6.38 -2.25
C ILE A 66 1.71 -5.89 -3.63
N ASN A 67 2.88 -6.29 -4.10
CA ASN A 67 3.37 -5.91 -5.44
C ASN A 67 3.28 -4.40 -5.66
N LEU A 68 3.83 -3.65 -4.73
CA LEU A 68 3.79 -2.19 -4.79
C LEU A 68 4.67 -1.66 -5.91
N LYS A 69 4.20 -0.59 -6.54
CA LYS A 69 4.99 0.07 -7.57
C LYS A 69 4.68 1.56 -7.51
N LEU A 70 5.73 2.34 -7.38
CA LEU A 70 5.58 3.79 -7.37
C LEU A 70 5.29 4.28 -8.79
N ILE A 71 4.34 5.18 -8.91
CA ILE A 71 3.99 5.74 -10.20
C ILE A 71 4.51 7.16 -10.37
N ASP A 72 5.11 7.68 -9.37
CA ASP A 72 5.51 9.06 -9.43
C ASP A 72 6.99 9.22 -9.25
#